data_5b0bf720ec5d8f39fa7890d9a2b735ff
#
_entry.id   5b0bf720ec5d8f39fa7890d9a2b735ff
#
_cell.length_a   1.000
_cell.length_b   1.000
_cell.length_c   1.000
_cell.angle_alpha   90.00
_cell.angle_beta   90.00
_cell.angle_gamma   90.00
#
_symmetry.space_group_name_H-M   'P 1'
#
loop_
_entity.id
_entity.type
_entity.pdbx_description
1 polymer ?
#
loop_
_entity_poly.entity_id
_entity_poly.type
_entity_poly.pdbx_seq_one_letter_code
_entity_poly.pdbx_strand_id
1 'polypeptide(L)'
;MKKAFFFHFAALLLCLSPGLSAQDLETGYFLGGNPYAFRLNPAFQSERNIFSLALGQTGAGTWSNLGFSTLLYSDASDGHLYTFLNDRVNAAEFLRKIKKNNTFDIDARINLLTLGFWAGDRFYTLDFNVRSLNSLAIPYDMFSFWKEGAETRNEYDFSGLGLRSQTFAEAAFGWSKNFDDRFSVGFRLKALVGALEVNALARNMKLAMSNDRWDVQAQSYLYASSPSLTYKLDEDGNPDLATIGLNGNHWGPAGYGGAMDLGFSWNVLPNVTVSASLLDLGAVRWNREIQFVSPESSYSWAPSENEDSDPDDWGAEFDEALNALSGAFRFKDKAGTGGAVELLPVQVYLGAEFRLPFYDRLSLGALYAGRLGSGYGRQSGRFSLNWNPLDFLSMSGTTTLNRLGESFGFALNLHPAGINLMVGCDYIPFNCVSMAPLLKDADIPSFIRQNAVLPRDQMKLNVYVGLNLAFGRACLDYARRYWYK
;
A
#
# COMPACT_ATOMS: atom_id res chain seq x y z
N MET A 1 27.88 11.15 1.29
CA MET A 1 26.70 11.27 0.39
C MET A 1 25.89 9.97 0.24
N LYS A 2 26.49 8.77 0.03
CA LYS A 2 25.75 7.46 0.00
C LYS A 2 24.78 7.28 1.17
N LYS A 3 25.15 7.69 2.39
CA LYS A 3 24.26 7.67 3.57
C LYS A 3 23.12 8.68 3.48
N ALA A 4 23.37 9.86 2.90
CA ALA A 4 22.37 10.91 2.77
C ALA A 4 21.29 10.55 1.74
N PHE A 5 21.65 10.00 0.57
CA PHE A 5 20.68 9.57 -0.44
C PHE A 5 19.76 8.46 0.09
N PHE A 6 20.32 7.45 0.75
CA PHE A 6 19.49 6.39 1.36
C PHE A 6 18.63 6.94 2.49
N PHE A 7 19.15 7.90 3.28
CA PHE A 7 18.36 8.58 4.30
C PHE A 7 17.26 9.45 3.69
N HIS A 8 17.55 10.16 2.59
CA HIS A 8 16.53 10.94 1.87
C HIS A 8 15.53 10.03 1.15
N PHE A 9 15.96 8.92 0.58
CA PHE A 9 15.09 7.92 -0.04
C PHE A 9 14.24 7.20 1.02
N ALA A 10 14.83 6.77 2.13
CA ALA A 10 14.10 6.21 3.26
C ALA A 10 13.22 7.26 3.95
N ALA A 11 13.68 8.52 4.06
CA ALA A 11 12.89 9.63 4.55
C ALA A 11 11.77 10.00 3.60
N LEU A 12 11.98 9.96 2.27
CA LEU A 12 10.92 10.13 1.27
C LEU A 12 9.86 9.02 1.40
N LEU A 13 10.28 7.77 1.59
CA LEU A 13 9.37 6.65 1.87
C LEU A 13 8.66 6.81 3.22
N LEU A 14 9.32 7.38 4.23
CA LEU A 14 8.75 7.67 5.55
C LEU A 14 7.94 8.97 5.56
N CYS A 15 8.33 9.99 4.79
CA CYS A 15 7.58 11.25 4.65
C CYS A 15 6.33 11.10 3.80
N LEU A 16 6.26 10.11 2.90
CA LEU A 16 5.02 9.70 2.23
C LEU A 16 4.04 9.00 3.18
N SER A 17 4.44 8.74 4.42
CA SER A 17 3.61 8.12 5.45
C SER A 17 3.51 8.98 6.72
N PRO A 18 2.88 10.15 6.69
CA PRO A 18 2.45 10.77 7.93
C PRO A 18 1.28 9.94 8.49
N GLY A 19 1.62 8.93 9.27
CA GLY A 19 0.64 8.15 10.04
C GLY A 19 -0.13 7.10 9.25
N LEU A 20 0.22 5.86 9.48
CA LEU A 20 -0.59 4.63 9.50
C LEU A 20 -1.69 4.48 8.43
N SER A 21 -1.55 3.47 7.66
CA SER A 21 -2.28 3.26 6.44
C SER A 21 -2.73 1.83 6.24
N ALA A 22 -3.86 1.55 5.64
CA ALA A 22 -4.24 0.17 5.41
C ALA A 22 -5.18 -0.13 4.28
N GLN A 23 -4.97 -1.31 3.75
CA GLN A 23 -5.94 -2.22 3.20
C GLN A 23 -6.86 -2.74 4.33
N ASP A 24 -8.09 -3.19 4.02
CA ASP A 24 -8.93 -3.85 5.03
C ASP A 24 -8.31 -5.17 5.49
N LEU A 25 -8.54 -5.55 6.75
CA LEU A 25 -8.01 -6.77 7.37
C LEU A 25 -8.62 -8.01 6.72
N GLU A 26 -7.92 -8.61 5.76
CA GLU A 26 -8.41 -9.81 5.04
C GLU A 26 -8.48 -11.05 5.95
N THR A 27 -7.61 -11.15 6.96
CA THR A 27 -7.70 -12.17 8.02
C THR A 27 -9.01 -12.08 8.80
N GLY A 28 -9.61 -10.89 8.85
CA GLY A 28 -10.91 -10.66 9.49
C GLY A 28 -12.14 -11.01 8.62
N TYR A 29 -11.96 -11.59 7.42
CA TYR A 29 -13.07 -11.85 6.49
C TYR A 29 -14.14 -12.79 7.09
N PHE A 30 -13.72 -13.87 7.74
CA PHE A 30 -14.59 -14.84 8.42
C PHE A 30 -14.57 -14.70 9.95
N LEU A 31 -13.97 -13.63 10.48
CA LEU A 31 -13.90 -13.40 11.93
C LEU A 31 -15.29 -13.11 12.50
N GLY A 32 -15.72 -13.91 13.45
CA GLY A 32 -17.02 -13.73 14.11
C GLY A 32 -17.14 -12.35 14.79
N GLY A 33 -18.33 -11.76 14.73
CA GLY A 33 -18.62 -10.47 15.35
C GLY A 33 -17.81 -9.28 14.79
N ASN A 34 -17.11 -9.45 13.66
CA ASN A 34 -16.36 -8.36 13.03
C ASN A 34 -17.30 -7.24 12.57
N PRO A 35 -17.30 -6.06 13.22
CA PRO A 35 -18.23 -4.99 12.91
C PRO A 35 -17.92 -4.28 11.58
N TYR A 36 -16.71 -4.48 11.03
CA TYR A 36 -16.25 -3.87 9.79
C TYR A 36 -16.24 -4.83 8.59
N ALA A 37 -16.79 -6.04 8.74
CA ALA A 37 -16.83 -7.06 7.68
C ALA A 37 -17.54 -6.55 6.40
N PHE A 38 -18.50 -5.62 6.52
CA PHE A 38 -19.18 -4.99 5.40
C PHE A 38 -18.25 -4.21 4.45
N ARG A 39 -17.03 -3.87 4.88
CA ARG A 39 -16.01 -3.24 4.04
C ARG A 39 -15.33 -4.24 3.11
N LEU A 40 -15.26 -5.51 3.50
CA LEU A 40 -14.73 -6.61 2.69
C LEU A 40 -15.81 -7.24 1.82
N ASN A 41 -17.03 -7.27 2.32
CA ASN A 41 -18.20 -7.73 1.59
C ASN A 41 -19.47 -6.98 2.05
N PRO A 42 -20.04 -6.12 1.22
CA PRO A 42 -21.24 -5.35 1.56
C PRO A 42 -22.45 -6.18 2.01
N ALA A 43 -22.52 -7.48 1.70
CA ALA A 43 -23.57 -8.38 2.18
C ALA A 43 -23.40 -8.77 3.66
N PHE A 44 -22.23 -8.55 4.25
CA PHE A 44 -21.98 -8.84 5.66
C PHE A 44 -22.55 -7.73 6.54
N GLN A 45 -23.15 -8.13 7.63
CA GLN A 45 -23.88 -7.25 8.55
C GLN A 45 -23.29 -7.34 9.94
N SER A 46 -23.26 -6.24 10.68
CA SER A 46 -22.94 -6.27 12.10
C SER A 46 -24.13 -6.78 12.89
N GLU A 47 -23.87 -7.55 13.94
CA GLU A 47 -24.95 -8.06 14.83
C GLU A 47 -25.68 -6.93 15.57
N ARG A 48 -25.03 -5.82 15.81
CA ARG A 48 -25.55 -4.65 16.54
C ARG A 48 -25.37 -3.38 15.74
N ASN A 49 -26.07 -2.34 16.16
CA ASN A 49 -25.73 -1.00 15.70
C ASN A 49 -24.33 -0.65 16.18
N ILE A 50 -23.59 0.04 15.34
CA ILE A 50 -22.20 0.42 15.61
C ILE A 50 -22.00 1.91 15.41
N PHE A 51 -21.14 2.47 16.25
CA PHE A 51 -20.67 3.84 16.16
C PHE A 51 -19.18 3.90 16.46
N SER A 52 -18.42 4.57 15.61
CA SER A 52 -17.02 4.87 15.84
C SER A 52 -16.69 6.27 15.33
N LEU A 53 -15.96 7.03 16.13
CA LEU A 53 -15.45 8.35 15.75
C LEU A 53 -13.94 8.37 15.95
N ALA A 54 -13.19 8.59 14.87
CA ALA A 54 -11.73 8.66 14.80
C ALA A 54 -10.97 7.41 15.29
N LEU A 55 -11.67 6.40 15.80
CA LEU A 55 -11.12 5.15 16.34
C LEU A 55 -11.66 3.89 15.62
N GLY A 56 -12.37 4.08 14.51
CA GLY A 56 -12.82 2.97 13.66
C GLY A 56 -11.65 2.17 13.10
N GLN A 57 -11.95 1.11 12.35
CA GLN A 57 -10.90 0.29 11.78
C GLN A 57 -9.94 1.12 10.92
N THR A 58 -8.79 1.37 11.48
CA THR A 58 -7.65 2.05 10.87
C THR A 58 -6.49 1.06 10.79
N GLY A 59 -5.71 1.16 9.76
CA GLY A 59 -4.62 0.21 9.64
C GLY A 59 -3.60 0.62 8.57
N ALA A 60 -2.42 -0.01 8.62
CA ALA A 60 -1.28 0.21 7.77
C ALA A 60 -0.79 -1.07 7.13
N GLY A 61 -0.38 -1.01 5.87
CA GLY A 61 0.22 -2.14 5.19
C GLY A 61 1.29 -1.75 4.19
N THR A 62 2.38 -2.50 4.23
CA THR A 62 3.45 -2.46 3.23
C THR A 62 3.49 -3.79 2.48
N TRP A 63 3.80 -3.71 1.20
CA TRP A 63 3.94 -4.87 0.34
C TRP A 63 5.08 -4.65 -0.64
N SER A 64 6.08 -5.52 -0.63
CA SER A 64 7.19 -5.47 -1.57
C SER A 64 7.68 -6.86 -1.93
N ASN A 65 8.18 -7.02 -3.14
CA ASN A 65 8.93 -8.20 -3.54
C ASN A 65 10.42 -8.12 -3.16
N LEU A 66 10.85 -7.01 -2.56
CA LEU A 66 12.17 -6.86 -1.95
C LEU A 66 12.06 -7.16 -0.45
N GLY A 67 12.95 -8.01 0.07
CA GLY A 67 13.09 -8.21 1.51
C GLY A 67 14.04 -7.18 2.13
N PHE A 68 13.90 -6.90 3.42
CA PHE A 68 14.91 -6.07 4.12
C PHE A 68 16.28 -6.72 4.10
N SER A 69 16.37 -8.05 4.18
CA SER A 69 17.64 -8.81 4.04
C SER A 69 18.26 -8.70 2.65
N THR A 70 17.56 -8.18 1.68
CA THR A 70 18.11 -7.88 0.36
C THR A 70 18.79 -6.51 0.36
N LEU A 71 18.22 -5.53 1.07
CA LEU A 71 18.69 -4.16 1.07
C LEU A 71 19.62 -3.82 2.24
N LEU A 72 19.47 -4.53 3.39
CA LEU A 72 20.21 -4.31 4.62
C LEU A 72 20.95 -5.57 5.05
N TYR A 73 22.19 -5.42 5.39
CA TYR A 73 23.09 -6.47 5.83
C TYR A 73 23.64 -6.13 7.23
N SER A 74 23.88 -7.14 8.03
CA SER A 74 24.50 -6.98 9.35
C SER A 74 25.85 -7.67 9.38
N ASP A 75 26.85 -7.01 9.92
CA ASP A 75 28.11 -7.67 10.27
C ASP A 75 27.95 -8.34 11.65
N ALA A 76 28.22 -9.64 11.70
CA ALA A 76 28.11 -10.41 12.94
C ALA A 76 29.20 -10.03 13.97
N SER A 77 30.30 -9.38 13.51
CA SER A 77 31.44 -9.04 14.35
C SER A 77 31.25 -7.75 15.14
N ASP A 78 30.55 -6.75 14.57
CA ASP A 78 30.40 -5.42 15.16
C ASP A 78 28.94 -5.00 15.35
N GLY A 79 27.98 -5.79 14.84
CA GLY A 79 26.55 -5.49 14.90
C GLY A 79 26.11 -4.30 14.05
N HIS A 80 27.01 -3.71 13.25
CA HIS A 80 26.65 -2.61 12.37
C HIS A 80 25.81 -3.07 11.19
N LEU A 81 24.79 -2.27 10.85
CA LEU A 81 24.00 -2.45 9.65
C LEU A 81 24.56 -1.60 8.51
N TYR A 82 24.71 -2.21 7.35
CA TYR A 82 25.12 -1.53 6.13
C TYR A 82 24.16 -1.88 4.97
N THR A 83 24.11 -0.99 3.99
CA THR A 83 23.22 -1.16 2.85
C THR A 83 23.86 -2.05 1.79
N PHE A 84 23.07 -2.51 0.83
CA PHE A 84 23.57 -3.25 -0.34
C PHE A 84 24.63 -2.48 -1.15
N LEU A 85 24.68 -1.15 -1.02
CA LEU A 85 25.68 -0.29 -1.68
C LEU A 85 27.08 -0.43 -1.08
N ASN A 86 27.22 -1.02 0.09
CA ASN A 86 28.52 -1.20 0.73
C ASN A 86 29.37 -2.23 -0.04
N ASP A 87 30.66 -1.98 -0.17
CA ASP A 87 31.61 -2.82 -0.94
C ASP A 87 31.76 -4.23 -0.37
N ARG A 88 31.48 -4.41 0.94
CA ARG A 88 31.46 -5.74 1.57
C ARG A 88 30.35 -6.65 1.04
N VAL A 89 29.32 -6.11 0.38
CA VAL A 89 28.23 -6.90 -0.20
C VAL A 89 28.61 -7.35 -1.60
N ASN A 90 28.67 -8.64 -1.83
CA ASN A 90 28.96 -9.18 -3.15
C ASN A 90 27.85 -8.83 -4.15
N ALA A 91 28.20 -8.19 -5.27
CA ALA A 91 27.30 -7.72 -6.29
C ALA A 91 26.46 -8.86 -6.90
N ALA A 92 27.10 -9.96 -7.29
CA ALA A 92 26.40 -11.09 -7.92
C ALA A 92 25.41 -11.76 -6.96
N GLU A 93 25.74 -11.87 -5.67
CA GLU A 93 24.84 -12.42 -4.66
C GLU A 93 23.64 -11.49 -4.43
N PHE A 94 23.87 -10.19 -4.35
CA PHE A 94 22.81 -9.19 -4.21
C PHE A 94 21.87 -9.21 -5.43
N LEU A 95 22.40 -9.09 -6.65
CA LEU A 95 21.63 -8.99 -7.88
C LEU A 95 20.82 -10.27 -8.17
N ARG A 96 21.29 -11.44 -7.74
CA ARG A 96 20.50 -12.69 -7.84
C ARG A 96 19.19 -12.64 -7.07
N LYS A 97 19.09 -11.81 -6.00
CA LYS A 97 17.87 -11.64 -5.20
C LYS A 97 16.91 -10.62 -5.83
N ILE A 98 17.38 -9.77 -6.74
CA ILE A 98 16.59 -8.72 -7.39
C ILE A 98 15.82 -9.30 -8.56
N LYS A 99 14.55 -8.93 -8.70
CA LYS A 99 13.69 -9.33 -9.83
C LYS A 99 13.76 -8.31 -10.96
N LYS A 100 13.30 -8.70 -12.16
CA LYS A 100 13.22 -7.79 -13.31
C LYS A 100 12.46 -6.51 -12.97
N ASN A 101 11.32 -6.64 -12.28
CA ASN A 101 10.52 -5.51 -11.78
C ASN A 101 10.35 -5.67 -10.27
N ASN A 102 10.75 -4.66 -9.53
CA ASN A 102 10.61 -4.61 -8.09
C ASN A 102 9.60 -3.54 -7.72
N THR A 103 8.71 -3.86 -6.80
CA THR A 103 7.66 -2.95 -6.37
C THR A 103 7.68 -2.79 -4.86
N PHE A 104 7.37 -1.59 -4.43
CA PHE A 104 7.19 -1.25 -3.03
C PHE A 104 5.87 -0.47 -2.88
N ASP A 105 4.88 -1.11 -2.32
CA ASP A 105 3.54 -0.56 -2.14
C ASP A 105 3.31 -0.22 -0.67
N ILE A 106 2.68 0.94 -0.44
CA ILE A 106 2.20 1.38 0.88
C ILE A 106 0.76 1.81 0.72
N ASP A 107 -0.12 1.15 1.43
CA ASP A 107 -1.55 1.46 1.41
C ASP A 107 -2.03 2.00 2.77
N ALA A 108 -2.90 3.01 2.73
CA ALA A 108 -3.39 3.80 3.85
C ALA A 108 -4.91 3.88 3.96
N ARG A 109 -5.49 3.52 5.14
CA ARG A 109 -6.86 3.90 5.49
C ARG A 109 -6.95 4.40 6.93
N ILE A 110 -7.47 5.61 7.10
CA ILE A 110 -7.84 6.17 8.39
C ILE A 110 -9.36 6.31 8.42
N ASN A 111 -10.00 5.69 9.38
CA ASN A 111 -11.43 5.85 9.58
C ASN A 111 -11.72 7.07 10.47
N LEU A 112 -12.49 7.99 9.95
CA LEU A 112 -12.92 9.19 10.67
C LEU A 112 -14.25 8.98 11.38
N LEU A 113 -15.20 8.30 10.73
CA LEU A 113 -16.52 8.03 11.27
C LEU A 113 -17.06 6.74 10.67
N THR A 114 -17.65 5.89 11.50
CA THR A 114 -18.49 4.76 11.08
C THR A 114 -19.79 4.76 11.86
N LEU A 115 -20.89 4.69 11.13
CA LEU A 115 -22.22 4.44 11.65
C LEU A 115 -22.77 3.19 10.99
N GLY A 116 -23.33 2.27 11.76
CA GLY A 116 -24.07 1.12 11.25
C GLY A 116 -25.33 0.92 12.07
N PHE A 117 -26.46 0.78 11.42
CA PHE A 117 -27.74 0.62 12.13
C PHE A 117 -28.73 -0.26 11.39
N TRP A 118 -29.51 -0.94 12.16
CA TRP A 118 -30.61 -1.77 11.70
C TRP A 118 -31.90 -0.95 11.62
N ALA A 119 -32.60 -1.06 10.50
CA ALA A 119 -33.96 -0.58 10.32
C ALA A 119 -34.83 -1.70 9.72
N GLY A 120 -35.59 -2.35 10.57
CA GLY A 120 -36.30 -3.57 10.22
C GLY A 120 -35.33 -4.73 9.87
N ASP A 121 -35.46 -5.28 8.67
CA ASP A 121 -34.66 -6.38 8.13
C ASP A 121 -33.44 -5.92 7.31
N ARG A 122 -33.13 -4.63 7.36
CA ARG A 122 -32.08 -3.98 6.56
C ARG A 122 -31.01 -3.37 7.47
N PHE A 123 -29.77 -3.54 7.06
CA PHE A 123 -28.63 -2.91 7.72
C PHE A 123 -28.08 -1.80 6.84
N TYR A 124 -27.90 -0.62 7.43
CA TYR A 124 -27.38 0.56 6.78
C TYR A 124 -26.04 0.93 7.37
N THR A 125 -25.13 1.43 6.55
CA THR A 125 -23.82 1.93 7.00
C THR A 125 -23.53 3.29 6.41
N LEU A 126 -22.82 4.12 7.18
CA LEU A 126 -22.25 5.37 6.72
C LEU A 126 -20.81 5.44 7.24
N ASP A 127 -19.87 5.56 6.31
CA ASP A 127 -18.43 5.60 6.58
C ASP A 127 -17.81 6.86 6.01
N PHE A 128 -16.89 7.45 6.79
CA PHE A 128 -15.98 8.50 6.30
C PHE A 128 -14.55 8.05 6.54
N ASN A 129 -13.77 7.99 5.49
CA ASN A 129 -12.40 7.50 5.50
C ASN A 129 -11.47 8.45 4.74
N VAL A 130 -10.20 8.46 5.10
CA VAL A 130 -9.11 8.94 4.24
C VAL A 130 -8.34 7.72 3.77
N ARG A 131 -8.08 7.64 2.47
CA ARG A 131 -7.34 6.52 1.84
C ARG A 131 -6.14 7.08 1.08
N SER A 132 -5.03 6.38 1.17
CA SER A 132 -3.82 6.66 0.41
C SER A 132 -3.30 5.36 -0.20
N LEU A 133 -3.00 5.36 -1.47
CA LEU A 133 -2.50 4.23 -2.25
C LEU A 133 -1.21 4.66 -2.91
N ASN A 134 -0.10 4.02 -2.55
CA ASN A 134 1.21 4.39 -3.03
C ASN A 134 1.91 3.16 -3.60
N SER A 135 2.56 3.30 -4.74
CA SER A 135 3.33 2.24 -5.39
C SER A 135 4.57 2.83 -6.05
N LEU A 136 5.72 2.28 -5.72
CA LEU A 136 7.00 2.59 -6.34
C LEU A 136 7.46 1.34 -7.11
N ALA A 137 7.75 1.50 -8.38
CA ALA A 137 8.30 0.45 -9.24
C ALA A 137 9.77 0.79 -9.58
N ILE A 138 10.68 -0.16 -9.35
CA ILE A 138 12.11 -0.01 -9.60
C ILE A 138 12.57 -1.17 -10.48
N PRO A 139 13.07 -0.92 -11.71
CA PRO A 139 13.59 -1.95 -12.59
C PRO A 139 14.90 -2.56 -12.06
N TYR A 140 15.21 -3.79 -12.48
CA TYR A 140 16.44 -4.50 -12.13
C TYR A 140 17.70 -3.70 -12.43
N ASP A 141 17.75 -3.09 -13.61
CA ASP A 141 18.93 -2.39 -14.08
C ASP A 141 19.28 -1.15 -13.22
N MET A 142 18.30 -0.57 -12.51
CA MET A 142 18.56 0.48 -11.52
C MET A 142 19.39 -0.04 -10.34
N PHE A 143 19.06 -1.23 -9.83
CA PHE A 143 19.84 -1.87 -8.75
C PHE A 143 21.22 -2.32 -9.23
N SER A 144 21.31 -2.84 -10.46
CA SER A 144 22.59 -3.22 -11.08
C SER A 144 23.49 -2.00 -11.24
N PHE A 145 22.96 -0.91 -11.76
CA PHE A 145 23.69 0.36 -11.91
C PHE A 145 24.16 0.91 -10.55
N TRP A 146 23.30 0.94 -9.55
CA TRP A 146 23.66 1.39 -8.20
C TRP A 146 24.73 0.53 -7.54
N LYS A 147 24.78 -0.77 -7.84
CA LYS A 147 25.73 -1.70 -7.21
C LYS A 147 27.02 -1.85 -7.96
N GLU A 148 26.99 -1.89 -9.28
CA GLU A 148 28.11 -2.24 -10.14
C GLU A 148 28.72 -1.00 -10.85
N GLY A 149 27.95 0.11 -10.95
CA GLY A 149 28.41 1.31 -11.65
C GLY A 149 28.60 1.12 -13.16
N ALA A 150 29.44 1.96 -13.74
CA ALA A 150 29.74 1.96 -15.17
C ALA A 150 30.73 0.88 -15.61
N GLU A 151 31.47 0.28 -14.68
CA GLU A 151 32.59 -0.60 -15.00
C GLU A 151 32.18 -1.97 -15.56
N THR A 152 30.99 -2.47 -15.22
CA THR A 152 30.59 -3.86 -15.50
C THR A 152 29.73 -3.98 -16.74
N ARG A 153 28.95 -2.96 -17.09
CA ARG A 153 28.02 -2.94 -18.21
C ARG A 153 28.01 -1.57 -18.89
N ASN A 154 27.85 -1.62 -20.23
CA ASN A 154 27.80 -0.42 -21.05
C ASN A 154 26.37 0.07 -21.34
N GLU A 155 25.35 -0.72 -21.01
CA GLU A 155 23.97 -0.39 -21.28
C GLU A 155 23.05 -0.79 -20.10
N TYR A 156 22.16 0.13 -19.72
CA TYR A 156 21.13 -0.06 -18.70
C TYR A 156 19.78 0.39 -19.20
N ASP A 157 18.73 -0.36 -18.86
CA ASP A 157 17.34 -0.04 -19.18
C ASP A 157 16.55 0.27 -17.90
N PHE A 158 16.32 1.56 -17.65
CA PHE A 158 15.54 2.03 -16.50
C PHE A 158 14.05 2.21 -16.82
N SER A 159 13.60 1.74 -17.98
CA SER A 159 12.19 1.79 -18.36
C SER A 159 11.33 1.05 -17.33
N GLY A 160 10.23 1.68 -16.95
CA GLY A 160 9.35 1.17 -15.90
C GLY A 160 9.65 1.68 -14.48
N LEU A 161 10.70 2.53 -14.30
CA LEU A 161 10.83 3.31 -13.07
C LEU A 161 9.61 4.19 -12.93
N GLY A 162 8.86 4.05 -11.84
CA GLY A 162 7.59 4.77 -11.69
C GLY A 162 7.15 4.93 -10.24
N LEU A 163 6.49 6.05 -9.99
CA LEU A 163 5.84 6.37 -8.72
C LEU A 163 4.37 6.66 -8.98
N ARG A 164 3.51 6.01 -8.22
CA ARG A 164 2.08 6.33 -8.16
C ARG A 164 1.68 6.57 -6.72
N SER A 165 1.03 7.69 -6.49
CA SER A 165 0.48 8.05 -5.19
C SER A 165 -0.89 8.67 -5.41
N GLN A 166 -1.90 8.18 -4.69
CA GLN A 166 -3.26 8.72 -4.72
C GLN A 166 -3.78 8.81 -3.29
N THR A 167 -4.16 9.99 -2.86
CA THR A 167 -4.79 10.22 -1.57
C THR A 167 -6.13 10.90 -1.76
N PHE A 168 -7.18 10.35 -1.16
CA PHE A 168 -8.53 10.87 -1.26
C PHE A 168 -9.35 10.61 0.01
N ALA A 169 -10.28 11.51 0.29
CA ALA A 169 -11.34 11.29 1.25
C ALA A 169 -12.49 10.51 0.59
N GLU A 170 -13.06 9.56 1.33
CA GLU A 170 -14.17 8.70 0.93
C GLU A 170 -15.34 8.88 1.88
N ALA A 171 -16.52 9.20 1.36
CA ALA A 171 -17.80 9.10 2.05
C ALA A 171 -18.59 7.96 1.43
N ALA A 172 -18.93 6.93 2.21
CA ALA A 172 -19.58 5.72 1.71
C ALA A 172 -20.90 5.46 2.42
N PHE A 173 -21.97 5.30 1.67
CA PHE A 173 -23.27 4.84 2.14
C PHE A 173 -23.47 3.39 1.72
N GLY A 174 -23.78 2.52 2.68
CA GLY A 174 -24.03 1.09 2.46
C GLY A 174 -25.43 0.67 2.82
N TRP A 175 -25.91 -0.31 2.11
CA TRP A 175 -27.17 -1.01 2.36
C TRP A 175 -26.98 -2.50 2.17
N SER A 176 -27.55 -3.30 3.09
CA SER A 176 -27.59 -4.75 2.95
C SER A 176 -28.88 -5.32 3.50
N LYS A 177 -29.29 -6.47 2.95
CA LYS A 177 -30.50 -7.15 3.30
C LYS A 177 -30.34 -8.66 3.19
N ASN A 178 -30.96 -9.40 4.14
CA ASN A 178 -31.19 -10.83 4.02
C ASN A 178 -32.54 -11.03 3.35
N PHE A 179 -32.57 -11.68 2.18
CA PHE A 179 -33.80 -11.91 1.43
C PHE A 179 -34.57 -13.14 1.96
N ASP A 180 -33.81 -14.11 2.41
CA ASP A 180 -34.29 -15.27 3.13
C ASP A 180 -33.23 -15.76 4.11
N ASP A 181 -33.46 -16.93 4.69
CA ASP A 181 -32.57 -17.57 5.66
C ASP A 181 -31.20 -17.93 5.09
N ARG A 182 -31.00 -17.83 3.79
CA ARG A 182 -29.84 -18.35 3.09
C ARG A 182 -29.09 -17.31 2.29
N PHE A 183 -29.74 -16.21 1.92
CA PHE A 183 -29.22 -15.31 0.91
C PHE A 183 -29.17 -13.87 1.39
N SER A 184 -28.00 -13.26 1.30
CA SER A 184 -27.77 -11.86 1.63
C SER A 184 -27.11 -11.13 0.47
N VAL A 185 -27.55 -9.91 0.22
CA VAL A 185 -26.89 -8.99 -0.71
C VAL A 185 -26.64 -7.65 -0.07
N GLY A 186 -25.68 -6.94 -0.58
CA GLY A 186 -25.39 -5.58 -0.17
C GLY A 186 -24.67 -4.80 -1.26
N PHE A 187 -24.78 -3.49 -1.15
CA PHE A 187 -24.00 -2.56 -1.95
C PHE A 187 -23.54 -1.38 -1.11
N ARG A 188 -22.52 -0.69 -1.58
CA ARG A 188 -22.06 0.58 -1.02
C ARG A 188 -21.81 1.57 -2.15
N LEU A 189 -22.30 2.79 -2.01
CA LEU A 189 -22.04 3.90 -2.91
C LEU A 189 -21.03 4.83 -2.25
N LYS A 190 -20.02 5.25 -3.00
CA LYS A 190 -18.90 6.04 -2.50
C LYS A 190 -18.79 7.34 -3.27
N ALA A 191 -18.73 8.45 -2.55
CA ALA A 191 -18.29 9.74 -3.08
C ALA A 191 -16.83 9.96 -2.68
N LEU A 192 -16.01 10.39 -3.63
CA LEU A 192 -14.57 10.52 -3.49
C LEU A 192 -14.15 11.97 -3.73
N VAL A 193 -13.30 12.50 -2.85
CA VAL A 193 -12.69 13.82 -2.98
C VAL A 193 -11.18 13.65 -2.94
N GLY A 194 -10.52 13.84 -4.08
CA GLY A 194 -9.07 13.75 -4.23
C GLY A 194 -8.36 14.85 -3.46
N ALA A 195 -7.31 14.51 -2.75
CA ALA A 195 -6.44 15.44 -2.04
C ALA A 195 -5.06 15.57 -2.72
N LEU A 196 -4.51 14.45 -3.20
CA LEU A 196 -3.22 14.39 -3.88
C LEU A 196 -3.21 13.23 -4.89
N GLU A 197 -2.74 13.51 -6.10
CA GLU A 197 -2.28 12.49 -7.07
C GLU A 197 -0.86 12.83 -7.49
N VAL A 198 -0.02 11.80 -7.57
CA VAL A 198 1.27 11.84 -8.27
C VAL A 198 1.38 10.59 -9.12
N ASN A 199 1.64 10.74 -10.40
CA ASN A 199 1.82 9.64 -11.34
C ASN A 199 3.01 9.95 -12.24
N ALA A 200 4.15 9.37 -11.92
CA ALA A 200 5.39 9.50 -12.67
C ALA A 200 5.80 8.15 -13.26
N LEU A 201 6.21 8.13 -14.52
CA LEU A 201 6.69 6.92 -15.17
C LEU A 201 7.73 7.23 -16.24
N ALA A 202 8.88 6.56 -16.17
CA ALA A 202 9.84 6.46 -17.25
C ALA A 202 9.35 5.38 -18.25
N ARG A 203 8.79 5.80 -19.39
CA ARG A 203 8.30 4.87 -20.43
C ARG A 203 9.43 4.23 -21.21
N ASN A 204 10.40 5.03 -21.59
CA ASN A 204 11.62 4.62 -22.26
C ASN A 204 12.76 5.40 -21.60
N MET A 205 13.67 4.71 -20.95
CA MET A 205 14.80 5.33 -20.28
C MET A 205 15.97 4.38 -20.35
N LYS A 206 16.88 4.66 -21.29
CA LYS A 206 18.07 3.85 -21.55
C LYS A 206 19.31 4.68 -21.40
N LEU A 207 20.31 4.11 -20.78
CA LEU A 207 21.64 4.67 -20.63
C LEU A 207 22.62 3.77 -21.37
N ALA A 208 23.33 4.32 -22.34
CA ALA A 208 24.46 3.67 -23.01
C ALA A 208 25.74 4.45 -22.68
N MET A 209 26.74 3.74 -22.21
CA MET A 209 28.01 4.33 -21.73
C MET A 209 29.17 3.81 -22.56
N SER A 210 30.05 4.69 -22.95
CA SER A 210 31.36 4.41 -23.51
C SER A 210 32.40 5.17 -22.72
N ASN A 211 33.68 4.86 -22.94
CA ASN A 211 34.79 5.56 -22.23
C ASN A 211 34.76 7.08 -22.41
N ASP A 212 34.28 7.55 -23.56
CA ASP A 212 34.34 8.97 -23.92
C ASP A 212 32.97 9.63 -23.90
N ARG A 213 31.87 8.88 -23.76
CA ARG A 213 30.52 9.41 -23.96
C ARG A 213 29.46 8.58 -23.32
N TRP A 214 28.52 9.22 -22.66
CA TRP A 214 27.29 8.65 -22.15
C TRP A 214 26.11 9.16 -22.97
N ASP A 215 25.30 8.24 -23.49
CA ASP A 215 24.09 8.53 -24.26
C ASP A 215 22.85 8.12 -23.44
N VAL A 216 22.01 9.09 -23.11
CA VAL A 216 20.76 8.88 -22.41
C VAL A 216 19.61 9.08 -23.38
N GLN A 217 18.78 8.06 -23.54
CA GLN A 217 17.46 8.18 -24.18
C GLN A 217 16.40 8.20 -23.09
N ALA A 218 15.56 9.22 -23.08
CA ALA A 218 14.52 9.34 -22.08
C ALA A 218 13.18 9.74 -22.70
N GLN A 219 12.12 9.06 -22.28
CA GLN A 219 10.74 9.46 -22.47
C GLN A 219 10.00 9.20 -21.16
N SER A 220 9.50 10.24 -20.54
CA SER A 220 8.85 10.13 -19.24
C SER A 220 7.68 11.11 -19.11
N TYR A 221 6.86 10.89 -18.10
CA TYR A 221 5.85 11.85 -17.71
C TYR A 221 5.76 11.94 -16.18
N LEU A 222 5.34 13.10 -15.73
CA LEU A 222 4.94 13.38 -14.35
C LEU A 222 3.61 14.12 -14.39
N TYR A 223 2.59 13.55 -13.81
CA TYR A 223 1.32 14.20 -13.52
C TYR A 223 1.16 14.36 -12.02
N ALA A 224 0.71 15.52 -11.60
CA ALA A 224 0.38 15.74 -10.21
C ALA A 224 -0.86 16.62 -10.07
N SER A 225 -1.67 16.29 -9.10
CA SER A 225 -2.92 16.98 -8.78
C SER A 225 -2.94 17.28 -7.28
N SER A 226 -2.77 18.54 -6.93
CA SER A 226 -3.08 19.10 -5.63
C SER A 226 -2.97 20.61 -5.70
N PRO A 227 -3.94 21.38 -5.18
CA PRO A 227 -3.85 22.83 -5.10
C PRO A 227 -2.66 23.33 -4.25
N SER A 228 -2.14 22.45 -3.38
CA SER A 228 -0.98 22.74 -2.51
C SER A 228 0.36 22.57 -3.19
N LEU A 229 0.42 22.01 -4.41
CA LEU A 229 1.68 21.78 -5.12
C LEU A 229 2.24 23.09 -5.65
N THR A 230 3.53 23.31 -5.42
CA THR A 230 4.31 24.44 -5.94
C THR A 230 5.59 23.97 -6.55
N TYR A 231 6.06 24.64 -7.56
CA TYR A 231 7.38 24.43 -8.18
C TYR A 231 7.91 25.73 -8.78
N LYS A 232 9.21 25.79 -9.02
CA LYS A 232 9.85 26.90 -9.73
C LYS A 232 10.23 26.46 -11.13
N LEU A 233 10.42 27.43 -12.00
CA LEU A 233 11.03 27.23 -13.31
C LEU A 233 12.52 27.50 -13.21
N ASP A 234 13.32 26.75 -13.96
CA ASP A 234 14.74 27.00 -14.15
C ASP A 234 14.99 28.24 -15.08
N GLU A 235 16.26 28.56 -15.34
CA GLU A 235 16.66 29.71 -16.19
C GLU A 235 16.20 29.55 -17.65
N ASP A 236 15.96 28.29 -18.10
CA ASP A 236 15.47 27.95 -19.44
C ASP A 236 13.95 27.91 -19.49
N GLY A 237 13.25 28.13 -18.39
CA GLY A 237 11.79 28.06 -18.26
C GLY A 237 11.23 26.65 -18.13
N ASN A 238 12.06 25.66 -17.82
CA ASN A 238 11.61 24.30 -17.53
C ASN A 238 11.34 24.14 -16.02
N PRO A 239 10.45 23.23 -15.66
CA PRO A 239 10.17 22.93 -14.27
C PRO A 239 11.40 22.35 -13.54
N ASP A 240 11.77 22.97 -12.46
CA ASP A 240 12.81 22.48 -11.56
C ASP A 240 12.18 21.48 -10.57
N LEU A 241 12.40 20.19 -10.82
CA LEU A 241 11.87 19.09 -10.01
C LEU A 241 12.37 19.11 -8.56
N ALA A 242 13.56 19.67 -8.31
CA ALA A 242 14.13 19.79 -6.97
C ALA A 242 13.37 20.80 -6.10
N THR A 243 12.59 21.69 -6.72
CA THR A 243 11.81 22.73 -6.03
C THR A 243 10.34 22.34 -5.81
N ILE A 244 9.92 21.15 -6.25
CA ILE A 244 8.57 20.68 -6.00
C ILE A 244 8.33 20.55 -4.50
N GLY A 245 7.31 21.26 -4.01
CA GLY A 245 6.96 21.32 -2.61
C GLY A 245 5.47 21.42 -2.39
N LEU A 246 5.06 21.37 -1.13
CA LEU A 246 3.68 21.57 -0.71
C LEU A 246 3.55 22.90 0.02
N ASN A 247 2.68 23.76 -0.46
CA ASN A 247 2.32 24.99 0.23
C ASN A 247 1.09 24.76 1.10
N GLY A 248 1.29 24.63 2.41
CA GLY A 248 0.23 24.37 3.38
C GLY A 248 -0.88 25.43 3.47
N ASN A 249 -0.75 26.56 2.78
CA ASN A 249 -1.77 27.60 2.77
C ASN A 249 -2.83 27.44 1.66
N HIS A 250 -2.62 26.53 0.72
CA HIS A 250 -3.55 26.26 -0.39
C HIS A 250 -4.16 24.88 -0.23
N TRP A 251 -5.34 24.81 0.37
CA TRP A 251 -6.11 23.58 0.52
C TRP A 251 -7.30 23.59 -0.43
N GLY A 252 -7.59 22.43 -1.00
CA GLY A 252 -8.75 22.26 -1.87
C GLY A 252 -8.78 20.85 -2.45
N PRO A 253 -9.87 20.52 -3.15
CA PRO A 253 -9.97 19.23 -3.84
C PRO A 253 -9.05 19.19 -5.07
N ALA A 254 -8.25 18.16 -5.16
CA ALA A 254 -7.41 17.84 -6.31
C ALA A 254 -8.17 17.05 -7.39
N GLY A 255 -9.40 16.62 -7.08
CA GLY A 255 -10.27 15.88 -7.99
C GLY A 255 -11.52 15.37 -7.30
N TYR A 256 -12.45 14.83 -8.09
CA TYR A 256 -13.70 14.24 -7.62
C TYR A 256 -13.95 12.91 -8.28
N GLY A 257 -14.59 12.01 -7.56
CA GLY A 257 -14.89 10.69 -8.09
C GLY A 257 -16.05 10.01 -7.42
N GLY A 258 -16.32 8.81 -7.90
CA GLY A 258 -17.30 7.93 -7.30
C GLY A 258 -16.97 6.48 -7.55
N ALA A 259 -17.44 5.63 -6.64
CA ALA A 259 -17.28 4.20 -6.75
C ALA A 259 -18.47 3.44 -6.16
N MET A 260 -18.56 2.16 -6.47
CA MET A 260 -19.55 1.26 -5.94
C MET A 260 -18.90 -0.05 -5.50
N ASP A 261 -19.38 -0.59 -4.38
CA ASP A 261 -19.08 -1.94 -3.93
C ASP A 261 -20.33 -2.81 -4.04
N LEU A 262 -20.16 -4.06 -4.41
CA LEU A 262 -21.21 -5.08 -4.48
C LEU A 262 -20.80 -6.29 -3.64
N GLY A 263 -21.76 -6.87 -2.94
CA GLY A 263 -21.54 -8.02 -2.09
C GLY A 263 -22.69 -9.02 -2.10
N PHE A 264 -22.31 -10.26 -1.91
CA PHE A 264 -23.17 -11.41 -1.94
C PHE A 264 -22.72 -12.45 -0.92
N SER A 265 -23.65 -13.11 -0.24
CA SER A 265 -23.41 -14.25 0.65
C SER A 265 -24.55 -15.25 0.56
N TRP A 266 -24.23 -16.53 0.49
CA TRP A 266 -25.20 -17.61 0.34
C TRP A 266 -24.82 -18.83 1.19
N ASN A 267 -25.74 -19.22 2.06
CA ASN A 267 -25.67 -20.46 2.83
C ASN A 267 -26.14 -21.61 1.95
N VAL A 268 -25.22 -22.22 1.21
CA VAL A 268 -25.51 -23.35 0.30
C VAL A 268 -26.01 -24.57 1.07
N LEU A 269 -25.38 -24.81 2.21
CA LEU A 269 -25.76 -25.84 3.18
C LEU A 269 -25.80 -25.21 4.58
N PRO A 270 -26.42 -25.86 5.57
CA PRO A 270 -26.49 -25.33 6.94
C PRO A 270 -25.14 -24.98 7.56
N ASN A 271 -24.08 -25.63 7.10
CA ASN A 271 -22.72 -25.47 7.59
C ASN A 271 -21.73 -24.96 6.53
N VAL A 272 -22.21 -24.61 5.31
CA VAL A 272 -21.37 -24.11 4.22
C VAL A 272 -21.91 -22.78 3.71
N THR A 273 -21.11 -21.73 3.82
CA THR A 273 -21.41 -20.42 3.29
C THR A 273 -20.43 -20.08 2.16
N VAL A 274 -20.93 -19.63 1.03
CA VAL A 274 -20.12 -19.03 -0.03
C VAL A 274 -20.40 -17.54 -0.13
N SER A 275 -19.41 -16.75 -0.48
CA SER A 275 -19.54 -15.31 -0.58
C SER A 275 -18.68 -14.75 -1.69
N ALA A 276 -19.11 -13.64 -2.27
CA ALA A 276 -18.37 -12.91 -3.29
C ALA A 276 -18.55 -11.40 -3.09
N SER A 277 -17.52 -10.64 -3.40
CA SER A 277 -17.63 -9.19 -3.46
C SER A 277 -16.72 -8.58 -4.52
N LEU A 278 -17.17 -7.46 -5.06
CA LEU A 278 -16.44 -6.56 -5.95
C LEU A 278 -16.45 -5.19 -5.30
N LEU A 279 -15.27 -4.65 -5.03
CA LEU A 279 -15.13 -3.37 -4.34
C LEU A 279 -14.39 -2.37 -5.23
N ASP A 280 -14.65 -1.08 -4.99
CA ASP A 280 -13.99 0.03 -5.66
C ASP A 280 -14.23 0.07 -7.19
N LEU A 281 -15.42 -0.36 -7.65
CA LEU A 281 -15.85 -0.20 -9.03
C LEU A 281 -16.10 1.29 -9.31
N GLY A 282 -15.07 2.03 -9.72
CA GLY A 282 -15.20 3.46 -9.89
C GLY A 282 -13.93 4.15 -10.36
N ALA A 283 -14.00 5.47 -10.36
CA ALA A 283 -12.94 6.32 -10.87
C ALA A 283 -12.87 7.66 -10.14
N VAL A 284 -11.72 8.29 -10.20
CA VAL A 284 -11.50 9.69 -9.80
C VAL A 284 -11.06 10.49 -11.02
N ARG A 285 -11.69 11.63 -11.24
CA ARG A 285 -11.23 12.63 -12.18
C ARG A 285 -10.32 13.60 -11.44
N TRP A 286 -9.04 13.54 -11.74
CA TRP A 286 -8.01 14.40 -11.19
C TRP A 286 -7.88 15.68 -12.00
N ASN A 287 -7.61 16.80 -11.35
CA ASN A 287 -7.48 18.12 -11.99
C ASN A 287 -6.17 18.24 -12.80
N ARG A 288 -5.10 17.61 -12.32
CA ARG A 288 -3.74 17.62 -12.89
C ARG A 288 -3.21 19.04 -13.13
N GLU A 289 -3.02 19.76 -12.04
CA GLU A 289 -2.44 21.11 -12.05
C GLU A 289 -1.02 21.11 -12.59
N ILE A 290 -0.28 20.00 -12.43
CA ILE A 290 1.06 19.80 -12.93
C ILE A 290 1.05 18.67 -13.97
N GLN A 291 1.53 18.96 -15.18
CA GLN A 291 1.66 18.00 -16.25
C GLN A 291 2.99 18.21 -16.97
N PHE A 292 3.98 17.38 -16.64
CA PHE A 292 5.25 17.38 -17.31
C PHE A 292 5.37 16.14 -18.19
N VAL A 293 5.65 16.34 -19.45
CA VAL A 293 5.90 15.26 -20.39
C VAL A 293 7.23 15.55 -21.09
N SER A 294 8.20 14.68 -20.89
CA SER A 294 9.42 14.67 -21.69
C SER A 294 9.08 13.96 -23.00
N PRO A 295 9.22 14.62 -24.17
CA PRO A 295 9.23 13.91 -25.44
C PRO A 295 10.39 12.93 -25.45
N GLU A 296 10.38 11.98 -26.38
CA GLU A 296 11.57 11.16 -26.62
C GLU A 296 12.74 12.05 -26.95
N SER A 297 13.72 12.09 -26.05
CA SER A 297 14.91 12.94 -26.16
C SER A 297 16.14 12.06 -25.99
N SER A 298 17.16 12.35 -26.77
CA SER A 298 18.50 11.81 -26.59
C SER A 298 19.42 12.93 -26.10
N TYR A 299 20.12 12.66 -25.03
CA TYR A 299 21.13 13.54 -24.46
C TYR A 299 22.46 12.80 -24.43
N SER A 300 23.52 13.44 -24.93
CA SER A 300 24.84 12.87 -24.91
C SER A 300 25.73 13.77 -24.04
N TRP A 301 26.45 13.12 -23.16
CA TRP A 301 27.37 13.79 -22.25
C TRP A 301 28.75 13.11 -22.30
N ALA A 302 29.80 13.89 -22.30
CA ALA A 302 31.17 13.40 -22.16
C ALA A 302 31.58 13.59 -20.69
N PRO A 303 32.00 12.53 -19.98
CA PRO A 303 32.57 12.68 -18.63
C PRO A 303 33.72 13.70 -18.73
N SER A 304 33.76 14.71 -17.87
CA SER A 304 34.90 15.60 -17.80
C SER A 304 36.06 14.78 -17.26
N GLU A 305 37.16 14.73 -18.01
CA GLU A 305 38.48 14.30 -17.49
C GLU A 305 38.93 15.33 -16.43
N ASN A 306 38.33 15.32 -15.26
CA ASN A 306 38.86 16.03 -14.12
C ASN A 306 40.06 15.22 -13.59
N GLU A 307 41.27 15.66 -13.92
CA GLU A 307 42.54 15.08 -13.47
C GLU A 307 42.68 15.00 -11.93
N ASP A 308 41.75 15.64 -11.17
CA ASP A 308 41.70 15.66 -9.70
C ASP A 308 40.58 14.79 -9.08
N SER A 309 39.85 14.02 -9.86
CA SER A 309 38.84 13.10 -9.27
C SER A 309 39.55 11.88 -8.70
N ASP A 310 39.41 11.70 -7.39
CA ASP A 310 39.83 10.48 -6.70
C ASP A 310 39.10 9.28 -7.37
N PRO A 311 39.82 8.31 -7.95
CA PRO A 311 39.20 7.14 -8.60
C PRO A 311 38.27 6.34 -7.67
N ASP A 312 38.38 6.56 -6.36
CA ASP A 312 37.53 5.95 -5.35
C ASP A 312 36.28 6.80 -4.99
N ASP A 313 36.12 8.02 -5.54
CA ASP A 313 34.93 8.85 -5.27
C ASP A 313 33.78 8.61 -6.26
N TRP A 314 33.27 7.38 -6.23
CA TRP A 314 32.08 6.96 -6.95
C TRP A 314 30.84 7.85 -6.65
N GLY A 315 30.86 8.59 -5.54
CA GLY A 315 29.81 9.53 -5.16
C GLY A 315 29.75 10.75 -6.09
N ALA A 316 30.88 11.26 -6.55
CA ALA A 316 30.95 12.38 -7.49
C ALA A 316 30.46 11.97 -8.88
N GLU A 317 30.89 10.82 -9.39
CA GLU A 317 30.42 10.26 -10.66
C GLU A 317 28.92 9.97 -10.66
N PHE A 318 28.39 9.47 -9.54
CA PHE A 318 26.96 9.23 -9.40
C PHE A 318 26.15 10.53 -9.35
N ASP A 319 26.62 11.54 -8.64
CA ASP A 319 25.96 12.86 -8.59
C ASP A 319 26.01 13.54 -9.97
N GLU A 320 27.09 13.37 -10.72
CA GLU A 320 27.27 13.89 -12.07
C GLU A 320 26.36 13.14 -13.07
N ALA A 321 26.25 11.79 -12.94
CA ALA A 321 25.31 11.00 -13.70
C ALA A 321 23.84 11.34 -13.38
N LEU A 322 23.52 11.61 -12.12
CA LEU A 322 22.20 12.09 -11.72
C LEU A 322 21.90 13.48 -12.29
N ASN A 323 22.88 14.36 -12.33
CA ASN A 323 22.76 15.68 -12.94
C ASN A 323 22.59 15.58 -14.47
N ALA A 324 23.34 14.70 -15.13
CA ALA A 324 23.19 14.41 -16.55
C ALA A 324 21.80 13.76 -16.85
N LEU A 325 21.35 12.83 -16.02
CA LEU A 325 20.00 12.26 -16.07
C LEU A 325 18.94 13.33 -15.85
N SER A 326 19.13 14.25 -14.90
CA SER A 326 18.19 15.35 -14.69
C SER A 326 18.14 16.30 -15.89
N GLY A 327 19.25 16.52 -16.57
CA GLY A 327 19.32 17.26 -17.83
C GLY A 327 18.60 16.56 -18.98
N ALA A 328 18.57 15.22 -19.01
CA ALA A 328 17.78 14.44 -19.96
C ALA A 328 16.27 14.50 -19.65
N PHE A 329 15.89 14.76 -18.40
CA PHE A 329 14.51 15.01 -17.98
C PHE A 329 14.12 16.50 -18.15
N ARG A 330 14.38 17.08 -19.33
CA ARG A 330 13.84 18.40 -19.67
C ARG A 330 12.35 18.24 -19.94
N PHE A 331 11.57 18.21 -18.89
CA PHE A 331 10.12 18.23 -19.00
C PHE A 331 9.68 19.56 -19.63
N LYS A 332 9.02 19.49 -20.77
CA LYS A 332 8.29 20.66 -21.25
C LYS A 332 6.94 20.70 -20.54
N ASP A 333 6.64 21.85 -19.96
CA ASP A 333 5.31 22.10 -19.42
C ASP A 333 4.29 21.89 -20.56
N LYS A 334 3.53 20.83 -20.45
CA LYS A 334 2.39 20.67 -21.31
C LYS A 334 1.24 21.38 -20.60
N ALA A 335 1.16 22.69 -20.79
CA ALA A 335 -0.02 23.47 -20.45
C ALA A 335 -1.25 22.89 -21.17
N GLY A 336 -1.79 21.84 -20.66
CA GLY A 336 -2.99 21.15 -21.11
C GLY A 336 -3.98 21.18 -19.98
N THR A 337 -4.88 22.09 -20.02
CA THR A 337 -6.07 22.18 -19.17
C THR A 337 -6.97 20.98 -19.44
N GLY A 338 -6.81 19.91 -18.70
CA GLY A 338 -7.73 18.79 -18.83
C GLY A 338 -7.47 17.77 -17.74
N GLY A 339 -8.40 17.69 -16.78
CA GLY A 339 -8.38 16.62 -15.80
C GLY A 339 -8.41 15.24 -16.46
N ALA A 340 -7.75 14.28 -15.87
CA ALA A 340 -7.78 12.90 -16.35
C ALA A 340 -8.60 12.02 -15.41
N VAL A 341 -9.28 11.04 -15.98
CA VAL A 341 -10.03 10.04 -15.24
C VAL A 341 -9.12 8.83 -15.01
N GLU A 342 -8.91 8.47 -13.75
CA GLU A 342 -8.22 7.25 -13.38
C GLU A 342 -9.15 6.29 -12.66
N LEU A 343 -9.11 5.02 -13.09
CA LEU A 343 -9.87 3.95 -12.45
C LEU A 343 -9.24 3.60 -11.10
N LEU A 344 -10.07 3.36 -10.11
CA LEU A 344 -9.61 2.77 -8.85
C LEU A 344 -9.18 1.31 -9.07
N PRO A 345 -8.22 0.80 -8.28
CA PRO A 345 -7.89 -0.61 -8.30
C PRO A 345 -9.05 -1.44 -7.72
N VAL A 346 -9.73 -2.19 -8.58
CA VAL A 346 -10.86 -3.04 -8.22
C VAL A 346 -10.41 -4.19 -7.34
N GLN A 347 -11.12 -4.44 -6.22
CA GLN A 347 -10.85 -5.57 -5.35
C GLN A 347 -11.93 -6.65 -5.53
N VAL A 348 -11.48 -7.89 -5.60
CA VAL A 348 -12.32 -9.08 -5.78
C VAL A 348 -12.08 -10.03 -4.62
N TYR A 349 -13.13 -10.39 -3.92
CA TYR A 349 -13.09 -11.42 -2.89
C TYR A 349 -14.05 -12.57 -3.25
N LEU A 350 -13.55 -13.80 -3.14
CA LEU A 350 -14.35 -15.03 -3.26
C LEU A 350 -14.06 -15.88 -2.04
N GLY A 351 -15.07 -16.11 -1.22
CA GLY A 351 -14.95 -16.79 0.06
C GLY A 351 -15.82 -18.03 0.15
N ALA A 352 -15.31 -19.05 0.84
CA ALA A 352 -16.05 -20.21 1.27
C ALA A 352 -15.73 -20.50 2.74
N GLU A 353 -16.74 -20.68 3.56
CA GLU A 353 -16.63 -21.02 4.98
C GLU A 353 -17.34 -22.34 5.26
N PHE A 354 -16.66 -23.24 5.98
CA PHE A 354 -17.20 -24.49 6.47
C PHE A 354 -17.20 -24.49 7.99
N ARG A 355 -18.37 -24.48 8.60
CA ARG A 355 -18.54 -24.59 10.05
C ARG A 355 -18.57 -26.04 10.46
N LEU A 356 -17.84 -26.39 11.54
CA LEU A 356 -17.74 -27.76 11.99
C LEU A 356 -19.08 -28.21 12.59
N PRO A 357 -19.72 -29.30 12.10
CA PRO A 357 -21.04 -29.72 12.57
C PRO A 357 -21.08 -30.16 14.03
N PHE A 358 -19.96 -30.62 14.58
CA PHE A 358 -19.82 -31.07 15.95
C PHE A 358 -19.38 -29.98 16.93
N TYR A 359 -18.94 -28.82 16.42
CA TYR A 359 -18.53 -27.68 17.22
C TYR A 359 -18.69 -26.39 16.41
N ASP A 360 -19.88 -25.82 16.52
CA ASP A 360 -20.33 -24.66 15.73
C ASP A 360 -19.55 -23.36 15.96
N ARG A 361 -18.76 -23.32 17.05
CA ARG A 361 -17.87 -22.18 17.37
C ARG A 361 -16.55 -22.18 16.60
N LEU A 362 -16.32 -23.18 15.76
CA LEU A 362 -15.10 -23.33 14.95
C LEU A 362 -15.47 -23.47 13.48
N SER A 363 -14.84 -22.66 12.64
CA SER A 363 -14.99 -22.75 11.19
C SER A 363 -13.65 -22.73 10.46
N LEU A 364 -13.65 -23.31 9.27
CA LEU A 364 -12.56 -23.27 8.29
C LEU A 364 -12.98 -22.36 7.15
N GLY A 365 -12.11 -21.43 6.77
CA GLY A 365 -12.35 -20.52 5.68
C GLY A 365 -11.32 -20.69 4.55
N ALA A 366 -11.78 -20.51 3.31
CA ALA A 366 -10.94 -20.34 2.14
C ALA A 366 -11.33 -19.04 1.44
N LEU A 367 -10.38 -18.16 1.21
CA LEU A 367 -10.58 -16.84 0.61
C LEU A 367 -9.60 -16.62 -0.54
N TYR A 368 -10.11 -16.30 -1.71
CA TYR A 368 -9.35 -15.65 -2.77
C TYR A 368 -9.52 -14.14 -2.62
N ALA A 369 -8.40 -13.41 -2.58
CA ALA A 369 -8.37 -11.96 -2.57
C ALA A 369 -7.53 -11.48 -3.76
N GLY A 370 -8.14 -10.73 -4.67
CA GLY A 370 -7.53 -10.15 -5.85
C GLY A 370 -7.69 -8.64 -5.88
N ARG A 371 -6.64 -7.93 -6.28
CA ARG A 371 -6.67 -6.50 -6.57
C ARG A 371 -6.20 -6.29 -7.99
N LEU A 372 -7.05 -5.70 -8.81
CA LEU A 372 -6.84 -5.47 -10.23
C LEU A 372 -6.68 -3.98 -10.48
N GLY A 373 -5.65 -3.59 -11.18
CA GLY A 373 -5.39 -2.19 -11.50
C GLY A 373 -3.95 -1.96 -11.91
N SER A 374 -3.71 -1.01 -12.78
CA SER A 374 -2.37 -0.70 -13.27
C SER A 374 -1.47 -0.21 -12.11
N GLY A 375 -0.37 -0.92 -11.86
CA GLY A 375 0.59 -0.61 -10.80
C GLY A 375 0.21 -1.07 -9.40
N TYR A 376 -1.01 -1.63 -9.19
CA TYR A 376 -1.48 -2.05 -7.86
C TYR A 376 -1.93 -3.51 -7.82
N GLY A 377 -1.66 -4.29 -8.87
CA GLY A 377 -2.17 -5.65 -9.01
C GLY A 377 -1.54 -6.64 -8.04
N ARG A 378 -2.36 -7.35 -7.26
CA ARG A 378 -1.92 -8.44 -6.39
C ARG A 378 -3.00 -9.49 -6.22
N GLN A 379 -2.59 -10.72 -5.93
CA GLN A 379 -3.49 -11.85 -5.72
C GLN A 379 -2.97 -12.71 -4.57
N SER A 380 -3.88 -13.23 -3.78
CA SER A 380 -3.59 -14.16 -2.69
C SER A 380 -4.69 -15.19 -2.50
N GLY A 381 -4.31 -16.40 -2.16
CA GLY A 381 -5.20 -17.42 -1.59
C GLY A 381 -4.96 -17.51 -0.10
N ARG A 382 -6.01 -17.59 0.71
CA ARG A 382 -5.94 -17.67 2.18
C ARG A 382 -6.74 -18.84 2.68
N PHE A 383 -6.19 -19.53 3.67
CA PHE A 383 -6.91 -20.51 4.46
C PHE A 383 -6.95 -20.03 5.91
N SER A 384 -8.13 -20.07 6.53
CA SER A 384 -8.32 -19.57 7.89
C SER A 384 -8.92 -20.62 8.80
N LEU A 385 -8.53 -20.55 10.07
CA LEU A 385 -9.18 -21.19 11.19
C LEU A 385 -9.81 -20.09 12.04
N ASN A 386 -11.14 -20.09 12.16
CA ASN A 386 -11.88 -19.06 12.89
C ASN A 386 -12.52 -19.71 14.11
N TRP A 387 -12.24 -19.16 15.28
CA TRP A 387 -12.66 -19.70 16.56
C TRP A 387 -13.32 -18.63 17.42
N ASN A 388 -14.54 -18.92 17.89
CA ASN A 388 -15.33 -18.08 18.78
C ASN A 388 -15.47 -18.75 20.16
N PRO A 389 -14.38 -18.82 20.98
CA PRO A 389 -14.40 -19.57 22.23
C PRO A 389 -15.44 -19.07 23.23
N LEU A 390 -15.71 -17.77 23.20
CA LEU A 390 -16.65 -17.08 24.07
C LEU A 390 -17.57 -16.18 23.23
N ASP A 391 -18.73 -15.85 23.73
CA ASP A 391 -19.70 -15.00 23.04
C ASP A 391 -19.20 -13.55 22.83
N PHE A 392 -18.13 -13.16 23.52
CA PHE A 392 -17.53 -11.84 23.43
C PHE A 392 -16.09 -11.86 22.87
N LEU A 393 -15.61 -13.02 22.44
CA LEU A 393 -14.24 -13.20 21.95
C LEU A 393 -14.23 -14.06 20.70
N SER A 394 -13.68 -13.51 19.63
CA SER A 394 -13.47 -14.19 18.37
C SER A 394 -12.02 -14.05 17.91
N MET A 395 -11.47 -15.10 17.35
CA MET A 395 -10.09 -15.16 16.86
C MET A 395 -10.06 -15.79 15.48
N SER A 396 -9.14 -15.34 14.63
CA SER A 396 -8.85 -15.94 13.34
C SER A 396 -7.37 -16.06 13.12
N GLY A 397 -6.89 -17.23 12.73
CA GLY A 397 -5.54 -17.47 12.24
C GLY A 397 -5.58 -17.82 10.75
N THR A 398 -4.73 -17.21 9.94
CA THR A 398 -4.71 -17.43 8.49
C THR A 398 -3.34 -17.81 7.99
N THR A 399 -3.32 -18.70 6.99
CA THR A 399 -2.15 -18.91 6.12
C THR A 399 -2.45 -18.32 4.76
N THR A 400 -1.56 -17.47 4.27
CA THR A 400 -1.71 -16.79 2.98
C THR A 400 -0.66 -17.29 2.00
N LEU A 401 -1.11 -17.66 0.81
CA LEU A 401 -0.29 -18.04 -0.33
C LEU A 401 -0.37 -16.94 -1.40
N ASN A 402 0.75 -16.43 -1.84
CA ASN A 402 0.82 -15.44 -2.91
C ASN A 402 2.15 -15.53 -3.69
N ARG A 403 2.31 -14.72 -4.73
CA ARG A 403 3.53 -14.73 -5.57
C ARG A 403 4.84 -14.42 -4.81
N LEU A 404 4.75 -13.85 -3.62
CA LEU A 404 5.91 -13.49 -2.79
C LEU A 404 6.20 -14.53 -1.71
N GLY A 405 5.48 -15.66 -1.70
CA GLY A 405 5.63 -16.76 -0.75
C GLY A 405 4.51 -16.82 0.28
N GLU A 406 4.72 -17.61 1.30
CA GLU A 406 3.78 -17.87 2.38
C GLU A 406 3.87 -16.77 3.45
N SER A 407 2.76 -16.56 4.14
CA SER A 407 2.69 -15.69 5.32
C SER A 407 1.54 -16.10 6.22
N PHE A 408 1.64 -15.72 7.49
CA PHE A 408 0.61 -15.98 8.49
C PHE A 408 -0.03 -14.66 8.93
N GLY A 409 -1.32 -14.71 9.20
CA GLY A 409 -2.10 -13.61 9.73
C GLY A 409 -2.81 -14.02 11.01
N PHE A 410 -3.14 -13.02 11.83
CA PHE A 410 -3.90 -13.20 13.04
C PHE A 410 -4.87 -12.04 13.23
N ALA A 411 -6.08 -12.33 13.69
CA ALA A 411 -7.05 -11.32 14.08
C ALA A 411 -7.74 -11.73 15.38
N LEU A 412 -7.95 -10.74 16.23
CA LEU A 412 -8.66 -10.83 17.49
C LEU A 412 -9.77 -9.79 17.50
N ASN A 413 -10.97 -10.22 17.87
CA ASN A 413 -12.10 -9.35 18.10
C ASN A 413 -12.64 -9.57 19.51
N LEU A 414 -12.54 -8.57 20.36
CA LEU A 414 -13.07 -8.55 21.71
C LEU A 414 -14.31 -7.66 21.71
N HIS A 415 -15.51 -8.28 21.87
CA HIS A 415 -16.80 -7.61 21.71
C HIS A 415 -17.76 -7.84 22.87
N PRO A 416 -17.37 -7.46 24.11
CA PRO A 416 -18.32 -7.46 25.23
C PRO A 416 -19.48 -6.50 24.96
N ALA A 417 -20.50 -6.55 25.80
CA ALA A 417 -21.66 -5.67 25.63
C ALA A 417 -21.23 -4.19 25.64
N GLY A 418 -21.57 -3.47 24.56
CA GLY A 418 -21.36 -2.02 24.45
C GLY A 418 -20.06 -1.58 23.78
N ILE A 419 -19.04 -2.42 23.70
CA ILE A 419 -17.75 -2.07 23.10
C ILE A 419 -17.29 -3.20 22.20
N ASN A 420 -16.61 -2.87 21.11
CA ASN A 420 -15.94 -3.84 20.25
C ASN A 420 -14.53 -3.33 19.95
N LEU A 421 -13.52 -4.11 20.29
CA LEU A 421 -12.13 -3.86 20.02
C LEU A 421 -11.59 -4.96 19.10
N MET A 422 -11.13 -4.56 17.92
CA MET A 422 -10.53 -5.46 16.94
C MET A 422 -9.07 -5.08 16.72
N VAL A 423 -8.21 -6.10 16.73
CA VAL A 423 -6.78 -5.97 16.41
C VAL A 423 -6.41 -7.13 15.49
N GLY A 424 -5.59 -6.86 14.50
CA GLY A 424 -5.13 -7.92 13.61
C GLY A 424 -4.03 -7.51 12.67
N CYS A 425 -3.46 -8.51 12.03
CA CYS A 425 -2.49 -8.38 10.96
C CYS A 425 -2.66 -9.54 9.96
N ASP A 426 -2.45 -9.27 8.68
CA ASP A 426 -2.48 -10.30 7.63
C ASP A 426 -1.11 -10.94 7.42
N TYR A 427 -0.05 -10.31 7.93
CA TYR A 427 1.32 -10.74 7.71
C TYR A 427 2.13 -10.60 9.00
N ILE A 428 2.38 -11.72 9.68
CA ILE A 428 3.21 -11.79 10.88
C ILE A 428 4.65 -12.05 10.43
N PRO A 429 5.60 -11.17 10.71
CA PRO A 429 7.00 -11.42 10.43
C PRO A 429 7.58 -12.34 11.50
N PHE A 430 7.97 -13.57 11.13
CA PHE A 430 8.64 -14.49 12.07
C PHE A 430 10.11 -14.19 12.24
N ASN A 431 10.78 -13.70 11.19
CA ASN A 431 12.17 -13.28 11.24
C ASN A 431 12.27 -11.76 11.21
N CYS A 432 12.75 -11.18 12.28
CA CYS A 432 12.93 -9.74 12.41
C CYS A 432 14.39 -9.37 12.64
N VAL A 433 14.76 -8.18 12.18
CA VAL A 433 16.05 -7.53 12.45
C VAL A 433 15.79 -6.31 13.33
N SER A 434 16.60 -6.14 14.39
CA SER A 434 16.52 -4.95 15.23
C SER A 434 16.94 -3.70 14.46
N MET A 435 16.14 -2.65 14.56
CA MET A 435 16.43 -1.32 14.02
C MET A 435 17.23 -0.43 14.98
N ALA A 436 17.47 -0.89 16.22
CA ALA A 436 18.14 -0.10 17.23
C ALA A 436 19.48 0.51 16.77
N PRO A 437 20.34 -0.21 16.01
CA PRO A 437 21.57 0.37 15.49
C PRO A 437 21.37 1.50 14.48
N LEU A 438 20.33 1.43 13.65
CA LEU A 438 20.00 2.47 12.65
C LEU A 438 19.35 3.69 13.29
N LEU A 439 18.64 3.50 14.38
CA LEU A 439 17.88 4.55 15.07
C LEU A 439 18.68 5.18 16.23
N LYS A 440 19.97 4.85 16.40
CA LYS A 440 20.80 5.28 17.50
C LYS A 440 20.82 6.80 17.68
N ASP A 441 20.93 7.52 16.56
CA ASP A 441 21.04 8.97 16.52
C ASP A 441 19.70 9.66 16.18
N ALA A 442 18.59 8.92 16.09
CA ALA A 442 17.27 9.47 15.80
C ALA A 442 16.64 10.07 17.08
N ASP A 443 16.04 11.25 16.94
CA ASP A 443 15.29 11.93 18.01
C ASP A 443 13.89 11.31 18.17
N ILE A 444 13.85 10.10 18.70
CA ILE A 444 12.63 9.33 18.96
C ILE A 444 12.68 8.73 20.37
N PRO A 445 11.53 8.46 21.02
CA PRO A 445 11.47 7.85 22.34
C PRO A 445 12.33 6.59 22.44
N SER A 446 13.08 6.46 23.51
CA SER A 446 14.02 5.33 23.73
C SER A 446 13.33 3.96 23.64
N PHE A 447 12.10 3.85 24.10
CA PHE A 447 11.29 2.64 23.98
C PHE A 447 11.10 2.21 22.51
N ILE A 448 10.75 3.15 21.60
CA ILE A 448 10.61 2.86 20.17
C ILE A 448 11.96 2.49 19.58
N ARG A 449 13.01 3.26 19.92
CA ARG A 449 14.37 3.03 19.43
C ARG A 449 14.89 1.62 19.75
N GLN A 450 14.67 1.15 20.96
CA GLN A 450 15.18 -0.14 21.45
C GLN A 450 14.36 -1.34 20.93
N ASN A 451 13.05 -1.16 20.69
CA ASN A 451 12.14 -2.24 20.34
C ASN A 451 11.72 -2.23 18.87
N ALA A 452 12.20 -1.27 18.08
CA ALA A 452 11.90 -1.23 16.65
C ALA A 452 12.54 -2.42 15.94
N VAL A 453 11.70 -3.18 15.23
CA VAL A 453 12.13 -4.35 14.45
C VAL A 453 11.54 -4.27 13.05
N LEU A 454 12.25 -4.80 12.06
CA LEU A 454 11.78 -4.94 10.69
C LEU A 454 11.75 -6.41 10.26
N PRO A 455 10.79 -6.79 9.41
CA PRO A 455 10.77 -8.12 8.81
C PRO A 455 12.04 -8.38 8.00
N ARG A 456 12.74 -9.48 8.29
CA ARG A 456 14.01 -9.79 7.62
C ARG A 456 13.83 -10.18 6.16
N ASP A 457 12.96 -11.15 5.90
CA ASP A 457 12.93 -11.86 4.62
C ASP A 457 11.88 -11.35 3.64
N GLN A 458 10.88 -10.60 4.13
CA GLN A 458 9.78 -10.07 3.33
C GLN A 458 9.35 -8.71 3.86
N MET A 459 9.24 -7.72 2.98
CA MET A 459 8.60 -6.46 3.32
C MET A 459 7.07 -6.59 3.21
N LYS A 460 6.50 -7.46 4.00
CA LYS A 460 5.06 -7.58 4.20
C LYS A 460 4.80 -7.33 5.67
N LEU A 461 4.13 -6.24 5.94
CA LEU A 461 3.68 -5.91 7.28
C LEU A 461 2.39 -5.12 7.17
N ASN A 462 1.39 -5.49 7.93
CA ASN A 462 0.22 -4.66 8.14
C ASN A 462 -0.28 -4.84 9.57
N VAL A 463 -0.87 -3.80 10.09
CA VAL A 463 -1.49 -3.81 11.41
C VAL A 463 -2.81 -3.07 11.33
N TYR A 464 -3.82 -3.59 11.97
CA TYR A 464 -5.16 -3.04 12.05
C TYR A 464 -5.61 -2.94 13.49
N VAL A 465 -6.20 -1.82 13.80
CA VAL A 465 -6.86 -1.59 15.08
C VAL A 465 -8.20 -0.94 14.81
N GLY A 466 -9.24 -1.37 15.50
CA GLY A 466 -10.57 -0.78 15.40
C GLY A 466 -11.26 -0.82 16.75
N LEU A 467 -11.81 0.31 17.15
CA LEU A 467 -12.64 0.45 18.32
C LEU A 467 -13.98 1.05 17.93
N ASN A 468 -15.07 0.46 18.38
CA ASN A 468 -16.39 1.01 18.20
C ASN A 468 -17.28 0.76 19.43
N LEU A 469 -18.31 1.56 19.55
CA LEU A 469 -19.42 1.33 20.45
C LEU A 469 -20.47 0.47 19.74
N ALA A 470 -20.91 -0.60 20.39
CA ALA A 470 -21.95 -1.48 19.92
C ALA A 470 -23.22 -1.29 20.81
N PHE A 471 -24.33 -0.93 20.24
CA PHE A 471 -25.54 -0.60 20.99
C PHE A 471 -26.81 -1.17 20.33
N GLY A 472 -27.91 -1.09 21.07
CA GLY A 472 -29.19 -1.66 20.66
C GLY A 472 -29.28 -3.15 21.00
N ARG A 473 -30.46 -3.72 20.79
CA ARG A 473 -30.64 -5.17 20.88
C ARG A 473 -29.82 -5.77 19.76
N ALA A 474 -29.05 -6.82 20.07
CA ALA A 474 -28.53 -7.68 19.02
C ALA A 474 -29.75 -8.09 18.19
N CYS A 475 -29.69 -7.97 16.86
CA CYS A 475 -30.68 -8.62 16.01
C CYS A 475 -30.45 -10.14 16.05
N LEU A 476 -30.36 -10.66 17.28
CA LEU A 476 -30.06 -12.02 17.64
C LEU A 476 -31.14 -12.99 17.10
N ASP A 477 -32.36 -12.52 16.89
CA ASP A 477 -33.38 -13.35 16.27
C ASP A 477 -33.06 -13.67 14.81
N TYR A 478 -32.34 -12.82 14.09
CA TYR A 478 -31.87 -13.12 12.74
C TYR A 478 -30.56 -13.91 12.79
N ALA A 479 -29.55 -13.46 13.52
CA ALA A 479 -28.27 -14.14 13.61
C ALA A 479 -28.37 -15.49 14.31
N ARG A 480 -29.08 -15.60 15.44
CA ARG A 480 -29.27 -16.88 16.16
C ARG A 480 -30.19 -17.85 15.44
N ARG A 481 -31.20 -17.43 14.72
CA ARG A 481 -32.02 -18.36 13.91
C ARG A 481 -31.21 -19.04 12.82
N TYR A 482 -30.09 -18.45 12.40
CA TYR A 482 -29.24 -18.95 11.32
C TYR A 482 -27.87 -19.45 11.77
N TRP A 483 -27.42 -19.02 12.96
CA TRP A 483 -26.10 -19.40 13.48
C TRP A 483 -26.18 -20.50 14.55
N TYR A 484 -27.36 -20.81 15.09
CA TYR A 484 -27.55 -21.73 16.23
C TYR A 484 -28.74 -22.70 16.10
N LYS A 485 -29.16 -23.07 14.88
CA LYS A 485 -30.09 -24.19 14.66
C LYS A 485 -29.45 -25.30 13.87
#